data_3e40540b476d95389b93465ab598dca2
#
_entry.id   3e40540b476d95389b93465ab598dca2
#
_cell.length_a   1.000
_cell.length_b   1.000
_cell.length_c   1.000
_cell.angle_alpha   90.00
_cell.angle_beta   90.00
_cell.angle_gamma   90.00
#
_symmetry.space_group_name_H-M   'P 1'
#
loop_
_entity.id
_entity.type
_entity.pdbx_description
1 polymer ?
#
loop_
_entity_poly.entity_id
_entity_poly.type
_entity_poly.pdbx_seq_one_letter_code
_entity_poly.pdbx_strand_id
1 'polypeptide(L)'
;MKRYLLIIAAALAVSCSAEQPVDRLVSGGRTVKDITVNVTEQPADGFEGMTLRTVEFVNEGTSAVKVDAMETSRIQVCGKEVWSLQATSSGERRDWLLPVTKGFYQRNYLGMNDSDYGGGIPMVCLWTPGQNLSVGVAEPVLKLVSMPVCRKGNRAFSCIRQDFAEPVVLEPGDTLRAVRQFVMESTGDFFNPLRQFAKFMEAEYGYQPPVSPAEAFDAVWCAWGYRRTFTADEVIGTLPKVVELGFKWVDVDDGYQICEGDWEANDRIGDQGMRRIVDAIHEAGLKAKIWWAPLAADPESRAATEHPEMLLVQQDGTHEDISYWDSWYLSPVNQATWDYTVALVDMFTKDWGFDGFKLDGQHLNLSAPDYNPASALNRPEEACERLPEFFEKIYTRANENCPGAVVQICPCGCAINFFYTPYMNQAVASDPTSSAQIRMKRKTYAAICPDLAYYADHVELSDGGKDFPSQIGVGGVIGAKFTWPRPNPDAERDRDGCLLDQEKESLLRKWVSIYNDKMLSRGTYLNLYDYGFDKPEAHVIEKDGAMYYAFYAPEWDGKPITLRGLEERSYKVTEYASDDLRTYEVQGPDPVINPVFKGSYLIEVK
;
A
#
# COMPACT_ATOMS: atom_id res chain seq x y z
N MET A 1 -9.37 26.13 7.30
CA MET A 1 -8.23 25.61 8.10
C MET A 1 -8.37 25.76 9.63
N LYS A 2 -9.08 26.73 10.23
CA LYS A 2 -9.15 26.92 11.70
C LYS A 2 -10.29 26.20 12.45
N ARG A 3 -11.31 25.67 11.80
CA ARG A 3 -12.47 25.02 12.46
C ARG A 3 -12.31 23.52 12.70
N TYR A 4 -11.48 22.81 11.92
CA TYR A 4 -11.27 21.36 12.09
C TYR A 4 -10.32 21.00 13.25
N LEU A 5 -9.39 21.88 13.61
CA LEU A 5 -8.43 21.62 14.72
C LEU A 5 -9.09 21.58 16.11
N LEU A 6 -10.24 22.24 16.32
CA LEU A 6 -10.89 22.27 17.64
C LEU A 6 -11.71 21.02 17.96
N ILE A 7 -12.22 20.31 16.95
CA ILE A 7 -12.99 19.06 17.13
C ILE A 7 -12.05 17.90 17.46
N ILE A 8 -10.84 17.89 16.90
CA ILE A 8 -9.83 16.83 17.10
C ILE A 8 -9.34 16.77 18.56
N ALA A 9 -9.16 17.89 19.23
CA ALA A 9 -8.62 17.92 20.59
C ALA A 9 -9.58 17.38 21.67
N ALA A 10 -10.89 17.51 21.49
CA ALA A 10 -11.89 16.99 22.43
C ALA A 10 -12.14 15.47 22.28
N ALA A 11 -11.98 14.93 21.05
CA ALA A 11 -12.15 13.50 20.76
C ALA A 11 -10.99 12.64 21.30
N LEU A 12 -9.80 13.20 21.41
CA LEU A 12 -8.56 12.52 21.81
C LEU A 12 -8.56 11.95 23.24
N ALA A 13 -9.34 12.51 24.15
CA ALA A 13 -9.26 12.15 25.58
C ALA A 13 -10.09 10.91 25.97
N VAL A 14 -11.04 10.48 25.15
CA VAL A 14 -12.11 9.57 25.58
C VAL A 14 -11.86 8.12 25.23
N SER A 15 -11.25 7.81 24.09
CA SER A 15 -11.07 6.42 23.61
C SER A 15 -10.02 5.62 24.38
N CYS A 16 -9.11 6.27 25.13
CA CYS A 16 -7.99 5.60 25.82
C CYS A 16 -8.24 5.29 27.31
N SER A 17 -9.50 5.33 27.78
CA SER A 17 -9.82 4.96 29.17
C SER A 17 -10.02 3.45 29.31
N ALA A 18 -9.26 2.80 30.19
CA ALA A 18 -9.40 1.37 30.50
C ALA A 18 -10.76 0.98 31.14
N GLU A 19 -11.52 1.97 31.61
CA GLU A 19 -12.79 1.77 32.32
C GLU A 19 -14.02 1.91 31.41
N GLN A 20 -13.84 2.17 30.10
CA GLN A 20 -14.95 2.32 29.17
C GLN A 20 -15.52 0.96 28.73
N PRO A 21 -16.84 0.86 28.49
CA PRO A 21 -17.46 -0.32 27.92
C PRO A 21 -16.83 -0.70 26.56
N VAL A 22 -16.92 -1.99 26.21
CA VAL A 22 -16.44 -2.52 24.92
C VAL A 22 -17.20 -1.89 23.77
N ASP A 23 -18.54 -1.74 23.92
CA ASP A 23 -19.43 -1.19 22.93
C ASP A 23 -20.25 -0.07 23.56
N ARG A 24 -20.31 1.13 22.93
CA ARG A 24 -21.01 2.29 23.48
C ARG A 24 -21.35 3.35 22.43
N LEU A 25 -22.38 4.12 22.72
CA LEU A 25 -22.66 5.40 22.06
C LEU A 25 -22.01 6.54 22.84
N VAL A 26 -21.58 7.56 22.12
CA VAL A 26 -20.86 8.73 22.66
C VAL A 26 -21.63 10.01 22.33
N SER A 27 -21.83 10.87 23.33
CA SER A 27 -22.38 12.22 23.19
C SER A 27 -21.63 13.19 24.09
N GLY A 28 -21.16 14.31 23.55
CA GLY A 28 -20.33 15.28 24.27
C GLY A 28 -19.10 14.64 24.94
N GLY A 29 -18.51 13.62 24.30
CA GLY A 29 -17.38 12.88 24.82
C GLY A 29 -17.70 11.88 25.96
N ARG A 30 -18.97 11.67 26.30
CA ARG A 30 -19.42 10.76 27.38
C ARG A 30 -20.24 9.62 26.80
N THR A 31 -20.26 8.48 27.52
CA THR A 31 -21.15 7.36 27.19
C THR A 31 -22.61 7.79 27.37
N VAL A 32 -23.44 7.56 26.36
CA VAL A 32 -24.88 7.77 26.42
C VAL A 32 -25.50 6.75 27.37
N LYS A 33 -26.46 7.17 28.21
CA LYS A 33 -27.17 6.32 29.15
C LYS A 33 -28.48 5.80 28.54
N ASP A 34 -29.05 4.81 29.19
CA ASP A 34 -30.35 4.20 28.85
C ASP A 34 -30.39 3.63 27.41
N ILE A 35 -29.23 3.13 26.97
CA ILE A 35 -29.06 2.41 25.71
C ILE A 35 -28.83 0.93 26.01
N THR A 36 -29.66 0.09 25.40
CA THR A 36 -29.44 -1.36 25.39
C THR A 36 -28.50 -1.71 24.23
N VAL A 37 -27.47 -2.48 24.53
CA VAL A 37 -26.48 -2.93 23.54
C VAL A 37 -26.71 -4.40 23.24
N ASN A 38 -27.15 -4.73 22.04
CA ASN A 38 -27.33 -6.08 21.55
C ASN A 38 -26.11 -6.48 20.73
N VAL A 39 -25.38 -7.50 21.18
CA VAL A 39 -24.20 -8.01 20.47
C VAL A 39 -24.47 -9.44 20.05
N THR A 40 -24.29 -9.71 18.76
CA THR A 40 -24.26 -11.07 18.21
C THR A 40 -22.81 -11.39 17.84
N GLU A 41 -22.29 -12.49 18.39
CA GLU A 41 -20.96 -13.00 18.11
C GLU A 41 -21.06 -14.37 17.47
N GLN A 42 -20.31 -14.56 16.37
CA GLN A 42 -20.29 -15.80 15.63
C GLN A 42 -18.84 -16.12 15.22
N PRO A 43 -18.29 -17.29 15.56
CA PRO A 43 -17.03 -17.73 14.98
C PRO A 43 -17.10 -17.70 13.46
N ALA A 44 -16.05 -17.24 12.79
CA ALA A 44 -15.95 -17.30 11.33
C ALA A 44 -15.49 -18.71 10.93
N ASP A 45 -16.38 -19.49 10.31
CA ASP A 45 -16.09 -20.88 9.93
C ASP A 45 -14.90 -20.97 8.97
N GLY A 46 -13.90 -21.74 9.35
CA GLY A 46 -12.65 -21.92 8.59
C GLY A 46 -11.57 -20.85 8.85
N PHE A 47 -11.82 -19.87 9.76
CA PHE A 47 -10.87 -18.80 10.09
C PHE A 47 -10.55 -18.83 11.59
N GLU A 48 -9.46 -19.50 11.94
CA GLU A 48 -9.08 -19.74 13.33
C GLU A 48 -8.89 -18.42 14.11
N GLY A 49 -9.50 -18.36 15.29
CA GLY A 49 -9.42 -17.19 16.19
C GLY A 49 -10.25 -15.99 15.77
N MET A 50 -10.92 -16.02 14.60
CA MET A 50 -11.76 -14.92 14.10
C MET A 50 -13.20 -15.06 14.57
N THR A 51 -13.72 -14.00 15.19
CA THR A 51 -15.12 -13.87 15.62
C THR A 51 -15.74 -12.68 14.93
N LEU A 52 -16.80 -12.92 14.16
CA LEU A 52 -17.63 -11.88 13.55
C LEU A 52 -18.56 -11.28 14.60
N ARG A 53 -18.75 -9.97 14.55
CA ARG A 53 -19.57 -9.21 15.49
C ARG A 53 -20.54 -8.30 14.77
N THR A 54 -21.79 -8.34 15.21
CA THR A 54 -22.82 -7.34 14.87
C THR A 54 -23.28 -6.67 16.15
N VAL A 55 -23.27 -5.35 16.19
CA VAL A 55 -23.61 -4.55 17.36
C VAL A 55 -24.74 -3.60 17.03
N GLU A 56 -25.79 -3.64 17.84
CA GLU A 56 -26.96 -2.78 17.74
C GLU A 56 -27.16 -2.03 19.06
N PHE A 57 -27.49 -0.75 18.96
CA PHE A 57 -27.78 0.12 20.09
C PHE A 57 -29.26 0.53 20.02
N VAL A 58 -30.04 0.17 21.04
CA VAL A 58 -31.47 0.46 21.12
C VAL A 58 -31.69 1.53 22.21
N ASN A 59 -32.39 2.60 21.86
CA ASN A 59 -32.83 3.57 22.86
C ASN A 59 -34.08 3.04 23.58
N GLU A 60 -33.91 2.39 24.72
CA GLU A 60 -35.00 1.92 25.58
C GLU A 60 -35.47 2.99 26.60
N GLY A 61 -34.86 4.17 26.56
CA GLY A 61 -35.27 5.29 27.39
C GLY A 61 -36.63 5.90 26.97
N THR A 62 -37.04 6.90 27.69
CA THR A 62 -38.32 7.63 27.44
C THR A 62 -38.14 8.94 26.70
N SER A 63 -36.89 9.27 26.34
CA SER A 63 -36.53 10.53 25.68
C SER A 63 -35.55 10.29 24.53
N ALA A 64 -35.58 11.16 23.53
CA ALA A 64 -34.61 11.18 22.46
C ALA A 64 -33.20 11.43 22.99
N VAL A 65 -32.21 10.76 22.43
CA VAL A 65 -30.80 10.94 22.73
C VAL A 65 -30.02 11.38 21.50
N LYS A 66 -29.04 12.28 21.70
CA LYS A 66 -28.11 12.67 20.62
C LYS A 66 -26.87 11.81 20.70
N VAL A 67 -26.37 11.39 19.54
CA VAL A 67 -25.19 10.53 19.39
C VAL A 67 -24.22 11.19 18.43
N ASP A 68 -23.01 11.49 18.90
CA ASP A 68 -21.93 12.10 18.10
C ASP A 68 -21.05 11.03 17.46
N ALA A 69 -20.93 9.88 18.14
CA ALA A 69 -20.14 8.74 17.65
C ALA A 69 -20.58 7.43 18.30
N MET A 70 -20.18 6.32 17.66
CA MET A 70 -20.22 4.99 18.28
C MET A 70 -18.82 4.38 18.34
N GLU A 71 -18.53 3.67 19.42
CA GLU A 71 -17.31 2.88 19.61
C GLU A 71 -17.72 1.44 19.89
N THR A 72 -17.08 0.49 19.15
CA THR A 72 -17.40 -0.94 19.23
C THR A 72 -16.15 -1.80 19.16
N SER A 73 -16.27 -3.06 19.54
CA SER A 73 -15.21 -4.08 19.43
C SER A 73 -13.86 -3.64 20.02
N ARG A 74 -13.89 -3.10 21.22
CA ARG A 74 -12.66 -2.66 21.87
C ARG A 74 -11.77 -3.85 22.24
N ILE A 75 -10.51 -3.83 21.79
CA ILE A 75 -9.46 -4.77 22.14
C ILE A 75 -8.42 -4.11 23.04
N GLN A 76 -7.74 -4.94 23.86
CA GLN A 76 -6.66 -4.50 24.75
C GLN A 76 -5.56 -5.53 24.82
N VAL A 77 -4.32 -5.10 24.59
CA VAL A 77 -3.11 -5.89 24.78
C VAL A 77 -2.28 -5.30 25.90
N CYS A 78 -1.72 -6.16 26.75
CA CYS A 78 -0.88 -5.77 27.88
C CYS A 78 0.57 -6.20 27.65
N GLY A 79 1.52 -5.28 27.74
CA GLY A 79 2.93 -5.61 27.58
C GLY A 79 3.86 -4.43 27.84
N LYS A 80 5.12 -4.72 28.16
CA LYS A 80 6.17 -3.72 28.24
C LYS A 80 6.45 -3.13 26.86
N GLU A 81 6.53 -3.99 25.88
CA GLU A 81 6.70 -3.68 24.46
C GLU A 81 5.48 -4.20 23.72
N VAL A 82 4.87 -3.35 22.91
CA VAL A 82 3.72 -3.64 22.05
C VAL A 82 4.00 -3.04 20.69
N TRP A 83 3.73 -3.80 19.66
CA TRP A 83 3.76 -3.33 18.27
C TRP A 83 2.35 -3.26 17.69
N SER A 84 2.19 -2.51 16.63
CA SER A 84 0.92 -2.40 15.92
C SER A 84 1.11 -2.34 14.41
N LEU A 85 0.18 -2.97 13.68
CA LEU A 85 -0.10 -2.69 12.27
C LEU A 85 -1.15 -1.59 12.22
N GLN A 86 -0.85 -0.50 11.51
CA GLN A 86 -1.72 0.66 11.36
C GLN A 86 -1.70 1.14 9.91
N ALA A 87 -2.07 0.25 9.00
CA ALA A 87 -1.97 0.47 7.57
C ALA A 87 -3.10 1.39 7.05
N THR A 88 -3.15 2.62 7.56
CA THR A 88 -4.00 3.69 7.04
C THR A 88 -3.16 4.83 6.50
N SER A 89 -3.64 5.50 5.46
CA SER A 89 -2.95 6.60 4.82
C SER A 89 -2.88 7.86 5.68
N SER A 90 -1.78 8.57 5.56
CA SER A 90 -1.61 9.93 6.10
C SER A 90 -0.54 10.65 5.30
N GLY A 91 -0.58 11.99 5.30
CA GLY A 91 0.40 12.84 4.63
C GLY A 91 1.84 12.70 5.12
N GLU A 92 2.07 12.02 6.22
CA GLU A 92 3.42 11.85 6.80
C GLU A 92 4.22 10.69 6.20
N ARG A 93 3.65 9.89 5.27
CA ARG A 93 4.30 8.69 4.68
C ARG A 93 4.99 7.80 5.73
N ARG A 94 4.30 7.58 6.86
CA ARG A 94 4.86 6.88 8.02
C ARG A 94 4.94 5.37 7.80
N ASP A 95 5.68 4.71 8.68
CA ASP A 95 5.69 3.26 8.76
C ASP A 95 4.31 2.72 9.15
N TRP A 96 3.91 1.57 8.59
CA TRP A 96 2.66 0.91 8.93
C TRP A 96 2.80 0.02 10.17
N LEU A 97 4.03 -0.41 10.47
CA LEU A 97 4.38 -1.20 11.64
C LEU A 97 5.07 -0.30 12.65
N LEU A 98 4.41 -0.04 13.75
CA LEU A 98 4.88 0.94 14.73
C LEU A 98 4.95 0.35 16.14
N PRO A 99 6.02 0.67 16.92
CA PRO A 99 6.05 0.39 18.33
C PRO A 99 5.06 1.32 19.05
N VAL A 100 4.13 0.74 19.80
CA VAL A 100 3.14 1.49 20.58
C VAL A 100 3.79 1.97 21.88
N THR A 101 4.44 3.13 21.84
CA THR A 101 5.17 3.70 22.98
C THR A 101 4.24 4.40 23.98
N LYS A 102 4.76 4.80 25.15
CA LYS A 102 3.97 5.54 26.15
C LYS A 102 3.44 6.85 25.57
N GLY A 103 2.13 7.07 25.71
CA GLY A 103 1.46 8.26 25.17
C GLY A 103 1.18 8.20 23.68
N PHE A 104 1.43 7.05 23.04
CA PHE A 104 1.11 6.85 21.64
C PHE A 104 -0.38 7.05 21.38
N TYR A 105 -0.69 7.77 20.31
CA TYR A 105 -2.02 7.88 19.72
C TYR A 105 -1.93 8.00 18.21
N GLN A 106 -2.76 7.25 17.51
CA GLN A 106 -3.00 7.37 16.07
C GLN A 106 -4.46 7.06 15.77
N ARG A 107 -5.13 7.95 15.03
CA ARG A 107 -6.57 7.84 14.76
C ARG A 107 -6.91 6.66 13.85
N ASN A 108 -6.09 6.39 12.83
CA ASN A 108 -6.33 5.36 11.81
C ASN A 108 -7.71 5.50 11.16
N TYR A 109 -8.01 6.67 10.61
CA TYR A 109 -9.25 6.93 9.91
C TYR A 109 -9.15 6.44 8.46
N LEU A 110 -10.13 5.65 8.01
CA LEU A 110 -10.22 5.11 6.65
C LEU A 110 -10.80 6.12 5.66
N GLY A 111 -11.48 7.16 6.13
CA GLY A 111 -11.92 8.29 5.31
C GLY A 111 -10.77 9.25 5.01
N MET A 112 -11.09 10.36 4.34
CA MET A 112 -10.14 11.41 4.03
C MET A 112 -9.62 12.05 5.32
N ASN A 113 -8.30 12.07 5.48
CA ASN A 113 -7.62 12.65 6.63
C ASN A 113 -7.30 14.13 6.38
N ASP A 114 -6.02 14.46 6.27
CA ASP A 114 -5.59 15.80 5.94
C ASP A 114 -5.39 15.88 4.42
N SER A 115 -6.10 16.81 3.76
CA SER A 115 -6.05 16.90 2.31
C SER A 115 -6.60 15.63 1.62
N ASP A 116 -5.98 15.14 0.58
CA ASP A 116 -6.35 14.03 -0.28
C ASP A 116 -5.76 12.66 0.15
N TYR A 117 -5.31 12.56 1.41
CA TYR A 117 -4.81 11.30 1.96
C TYR A 117 -5.91 10.54 2.71
N GLY A 118 -6.05 9.25 2.45
CA GLY A 118 -7.04 8.41 3.12
C GLY A 118 -6.95 6.95 2.71
N GLY A 119 -7.98 6.17 3.05
CA GLY A 119 -8.04 4.74 2.77
C GLY A 119 -7.04 3.90 3.57
N GLY A 120 -6.83 2.69 3.14
CA GLY A 120 -5.92 1.75 3.75
C GLY A 120 -6.50 0.34 3.92
N ILE A 121 -5.89 -0.45 4.80
CA ILE A 121 -6.34 -1.79 5.17
C ILE A 121 -7.31 -1.65 6.36
N PRO A 122 -8.55 -2.21 6.28
CA PRO A 122 -9.58 -1.95 7.28
C PRO A 122 -9.42 -2.81 8.56
N MET A 123 -8.19 -2.90 9.08
CA MET A 123 -7.90 -3.57 10.34
C MET A 123 -6.70 -2.98 11.07
N VAL A 124 -6.65 -3.21 12.37
CA VAL A 124 -5.52 -2.94 13.26
C VAL A 124 -5.14 -4.22 13.99
N CYS A 125 -3.83 -4.51 14.06
CA CYS A 125 -3.28 -5.57 14.91
C CYS A 125 -2.45 -4.95 16.04
N LEU A 126 -2.57 -5.50 17.25
CA LEU A 126 -1.72 -5.20 18.40
C LEU A 126 -1.06 -6.50 18.86
N TRP A 127 0.28 -6.56 18.93
CA TRP A 127 0.95 -7.79 19.36
C TRP A 127 2.11 -7.57 20.32
N THR A 128 2.34 -8.62 21.10
CA THR A 128 3.48 -8.83 22.00
C THR A 128 4.06 -10.21 21.70
N PRO A 129 5.18 -10.64 22.31
CA PRO A 129 5.71 -11.99 22.08
C PRO A 129 4.75 -13.14 22.39
N GLY A 130 3.71 -12.91 23.19
CA GLY A 130 2.79 -13.98 23.64
C GLY A 130 1.32 -13.75 23.33
N GLN A 131 0.95 -12.63 22.70
CA GLN A 131 -0.44 -12.29 22.41
C GLN A 131 -0.53 -11.41 21.17
N ASN A 132 -1.47 -11.72 20.30
CA ASN A 132 -1.88 -10.87 19.19
C ASN A 132 -3.40 -10.73 19.20
N LEU A 133 -3.88 -9.48 19.23
CA LEU A 133 -5.29 -9.15 19.08
C LEU A 133 -5.45 -8.20 17.90
N SER A 134 -6.45 -8.50 17.08
CA SER A 134 -6.79 -7.69 15.91
C SER A 134 -8.26 -7.31 15.93
N VAL A 135 -8.58 -6.15 15.41
CA VAL A 135 -9.94 -5.65 15.19
C VAL A 135 -10.04 -5.04 13.81
N GLY A 136 -11.15 -5.25 13.14
CA GLY A 136 -11.35 -4.70 11.80
C GLY A 136 -12.79 -4.75 11.32
N VAL A 137 -13.00 -4.19 10.16
CA VAL A 137 -14.29 -4.10 9.47
C VAL A 137 -14.44 -5.29 8.51
N ALA A 138 -15.58 -5.99 8.58
CA ALA A 138 -15.92 -7.15 7.77
C ALA A 138 -17.03 -6.81 6.75
N GLU A 139 -16.94 -5.64 6.12
CA GLU A 139 -17.88 -5.17 5.09
C GLU A 139 -17.31 -5.37 3.69
N PRO A 140 -18.17 -5.56 2.68
CA PRO A 140 -17.72 -5.73 1.29
C PRO A 140 -17.15 -4.47 0.65
N VAL A 141 -17.30 -3.31 1.27
CA VAL A 141 -16.83 -2.02 0.76
C VAL A 141 -16.20 -1.20 1.87
N LEU A 142 -15.37 -0.23 1.50
CA LEU A 142 -14.77 0.69 2.45
C LEU A 142 -15.86 1.42 3.25
N LYS A 143 -15.67 1.51 4.58
CA LYS A 143 -16.54 2.27 5.49
C LYS A 143 -15.75 3.39 6.16
N LEU A 144 -16.41 4.55 6.31
CA LEU A 144 -15.81 5.76 6.88
C LEU A 144 -15.74 5.65 8.42
N VAL A 145 -14.84 4.80 8.90
CA VAL A 145 -14.59 4.56 10.31
C VAL A 145 -13.13 4.80 10.67
N SER A 146 -12.84 4.96 11.94
CA SER A 146 -11.48 4.97 12.48
C SER A 146 -11.24 3.78 13.41
N MET A 147 -9.96 3.37 13.51
CA MET A 147 -9.51 2.33 14.42
C MET A 147 -8.38 2.89 15.29
N PRO A 148 -8.69 3.80 16.23
CA PRO A 148 -7.68 4.50 16.99
C PRO A 148 -6.84 3.54 17.82
N VAL A 149 -5.50 3.69 17.72
CA VAL A 149 -4.55 3.01 18.59
C VAL A 149 -4.04 3.99 19.62
N CYS A 150 -4.08 3.59 20.88
CA CYS A 150 -3.54 4.40 21.97
C CYS A 150 -2.92 3.56 23.07
N ARG A 151 -2.04 4.17 23.86
CA ARG A 151 -1.39 3.51 24.98
C ARG A 151 -1.51 4.29 26.29
N LYS A 152 -1.97 3.60 27.34
CA LYS A 152 -1.99 4.11 28.71
C LYS A 152 -1.28 3.11 29.64
N GLY A 153 -0.17 3.54 30.22
CA GLY A 153 0.67 2.66 31.04
C GLY A 153 1.26 1.51 30.21
N ASN A 154 1.01 0.27 30.64
CA ASN A 154 1.41 -0.96 29.93
C ASN A 154 0.31 -1.55 29.05
N ARG A 155 -0.80 -0.83 28.84
CA ARG A 155 -1.95 -1.30 28.07
C ARG A 155 -2.04 -0.51 26.75
N ALA A 156 -2.12 -1.21 25.65
CA ALA A 156 -2.46 -0.67 24.33
C ALA A 156 -3.88 -1.07 23.96
N PHE A 157 -4.60 -0.16 23.31
CA PHE A 157 -6.02 -0.33 22.97
C PHE A 157 -6.27 0.00 21.51
N SER A 158 -7.27 -0.63 20.93
CA SER A 158 -7.93 -0.20 19.71
C SER A 158 -9.43 -0.51 19.78
N CYS A 159 -10.21 0.12 18.93
CA CYS A 159 -11.64 -0.16 18.74
C CYS A 159 -12.05 0.29 17.34
N ILE A 160 -13.25 -0.05 16.89
CA ILE A 160 -13.86 0.57 15.73
C ILE A 160 -14.66 1.77 16.21
N ARG A 161 -14.42 2.94 15.61
CA ARG A 161 -15.10 4.18 15.94
C ARG A 161 -15.67 4.79 14.66
N GLN A 162 -16.96 5.08 14.70
CA GLN A 162 -17.67 5.85 13.67
C GLN A 162 -18.09 7.19 14.27
N ASP A 163 -17.54 8.28 13.75
CA ASP A 163 -17.96 9.64 14.06
C ASP A 163 -19.06 10.07 13.08
N PHE A 164 -20.07 10.79 13.56
CA PHE A 164 -21.13 11.34 12.73
C PHE A 164 -20.86 12.82 12.47
N ALA A 165 -20.95 13.25 11.20
CA ALA A 165 -20.77 14.66 10.82
C ALA A 165 -21.81 15.55 11.51
N GLU A 166 -23.07 15.09 11.55
CA GLU A 166 -24.14 15.68 12.34
C GLU A 166 -24.59 14.64 13.37
N PRO A 167 -24.89 15.06 14.63
CA PRO A 167 -25.35 14.13 15.65
C PRO A 167 -26.60 13.38 15.23
N VAL A 168 -26.57 12.05 15.30
CA VAL A 168 -27.74 11.21 15.09
C VAL A 168 -28.67 11.33 16.29
N VAL A 169 -29.97 11.57 16.06
CA VAL A 169 -30.99 11.57 17.10
C VAL A 169 -31.68 10.21 17.09
N LEU A 170 -31.62 9.50 18.22
CA LEU A 170 -32.34 8.26 18.44
C LEU A 170 -33.57 8.54 19.32
N GLU A 171 -34.74 8.41 18.75
CA GLU A 171 -36.01 8.45 19.48
C GLU A 171 -36.17 7.19 20.35
N PRO A 172 -37.07 7.18 21.36
CA PRO A 172 -37.39 5.98 22.10
C PRO A 172 -37.84 4.84 21.18
N GLY A 173 -37.15 3.69 21.28
CA GLY A 173 -37.38 2.51 20.43
C GLY A 173 -36.51 2.46 19.17
N ASP A 174 -35.83 3.52 18.80
CA ASP A 174 -34.95 3.52 17.64
C ASP A 174 -33.70 2.66 17.87
N THR A 175 -33.22 2.07 16.77
CA THR A 175 -32.02 1.22 16.74
C THR A 175 -30.96 1.81 15.82
N LEU A 176 -29.73 1.98 16.32
CA LEU A 176 -28.53 2.32 15.56
C LEU A 176 -27.64 1.09 15.43
N ARG A 177 -27.26 0.74 14.18
CA ARG A 177 -26.41 -0.42 13.90
C ARG A 177 -25.00 0.00 13.56
N ALA A 178 -24.02 -0.69 14.13
CA ALA A 178 -22.62 -0.57 13.73
C ALA A 178 -22.35 -1.35 12.43
N VAL A 179 -21.26 -1.00 11.74
CA VAL A 179 -20.74 -1.79 10.61
C VAL A 179 -20.46 -3.23 11.06
N ARG A 180 -20.55 -4.19 10.16
CA ARG A 180 -20.13 -5.58 10.42
C ARG A 180 -18.63 -5.60 10.70
N GLN A 181 -18.22 -6.27 11.74
CA GLN A 181 -16.86 -6.20 12.26
C GLN A 181 -16.36 -7.55 12.74
N PHE A 182 -15.06 -7.65 12.97
CA PHE A 182 -14.47 -8.83 13.57
C PHE A 182 -13.47 -8.47 14.67
N VAL A 183 -13.27 -9.41 15.58
CA VAL A 183 -12.15 -9.48 16.51
C VAL A 183 -11.43 -10.80 16.27
N MET A 184 -10.11 -10.79 16.30
CA MET A 184 -9.30 -11.98 16.07
C MET A 184 -8.22 -12.11 17.13
N GLU A 185 -8.06 -13.34 17.67
CA GLU A 185 -6.96 -13.73 18.53
C GLU A 185 -6.00 -14.63 17.76
N SER A 186 -4.71 -14.36 17.87
CA SER A 186 -3.69 -15.17 17.22
C SER A 186 -2.35 -15.10 17.98
N THR A 187 -1.33 -15.74 17.44
CA THR A 187 0.05 -15.69 17.95
C THR A 187 0.98 -15.10 16.89
N GLY A 188 2.17 -14.66 17.32
CA GLY A 188 3.15 -14.02 16.47
C GLY A 188 2.77 -12.59 16.10
N ASP A 189 3.35 -12.09 15.02
CA ASP A 189 3.12 -10.72 14.55
C ASP A 189 1.82 -10.56 13.71
N PHE A 190 1.69 -9.43 13.04
CA PHE A 190 0.52 -9.05 12.25
C PHE A 190 0.25 -9.93 11.02
N PHE A 191 1.23 -10.71 10.55
CA PHE A 191 1.16 -11.40 9.27
C PHE A 191 0.00 -12.41 9.19
N ASN A 192 -0.10 -13.30 10.20
CA ASN A 192 -1.13 -14.32 10.20
C ASN A 192 -2.55 -13.76 10.30
N PRO A 193 -2.86 -12.82 11.25
CA PRO A 193 -4.18 -12.18 11.27
C PRO A 193 -4.52 -11.45 9.96
N LEU A 194 -3.57 -10.74 9.37
CA LEU A 194 -3.80 -10.04 8.12
C LEU A 194 -4.06 -11.01 6.95
N ARG A 195 -3.34 -12.14 6.90
CA ARG A 195 -3.58 -13.21 5.92
C ARG A 195 -4.94 -13.88 6.12
N GLN A 196 -5.36 -14.13 7.37
CA GLN A 196 -6.69 -14.67 7.67
C GLN A 196 -7.80 -13.71 7.25
N PHE A 197 -7.62 -12.41 7.49
CA PHE A 197 -8.54 -11.37 7.03
C PHE A 197 -8.65 -11.36 5.49
N ALA A 198 -7.53 -11.37 4.77
CA ALA A 198 -7.54 -11.38 3.30
C ALA A 198 -8.28 -12.62 2.75
N LYS A 199 -8.02 -13.81 3.32
CA LYS A 199 -8.72 -15.05 2.95
C LYS A 199 -10.21 -15.01 3.30
N PHE A 200 -10.58 -14.39 4.41
CA PHE A 200 -11.99 -14.19 4.77
C PHE A 200 -12.69 -13.31 3.72
N MET A 201 -12.06 -12.19 3.33
CA MET A 201 -12.61 -11.29 2.31
C MET A 201 -12.70 -11.96 0.93
N GLU A 202 -11.75 -12.83 0.60
CA GLU A 202 -11.81 -13.66 -0.61
C GLU A 202 -12.99 -14.62 -0.57
N ALA A 203 -13.15 -15.39 0.52
CA ALA A 203 -14.19 -16.40 0.65
C ALA A 203 -15.60 -15.79 0.75
N GLU A 204 -15.75 -14.67 1.46
CA GLU A 204 -17.05 -14.05 1.72
C GLU A 204 -17.51 -13.12 0.58
N TYR A 205 -16.57 -12.39 -0.06
CA TYR A 205 -16.87 -11.32 -1.02
C TYR A 205 -16.13 -11.43 -2.35
N GLY A 206 -15.29 -12.44 -2.55
CA GLY A 206 -14.54 -12.64 -3.80
C GLY A 206 -13.35 -11.70 -4.01
N TYR A 207 -12.83 -11.07 -2.96
CA TYR A 207 -11.65 -10.20 -3.05
C TYR A 207 -10.38 -11.03 -3.28
N GLN A 208 -10.08 -11.32 -4.54
CA GLN A 208 -8.90 -12.06 -4.95
C GLN A 208 -8.06 -11.22 -5.91
N PRO A 209 -6.79 -10.93 -5.57
CA PRO A 209 -5.87 -10.31 -6.52
C PRO A 209 -5.71 -11.20 -7.76
N PRO A 210 -5.58 -10.61 -8.96
CA PRO A 210 -5.30 -11.39 -10.16
C PRO A 210 -3.90 -12.01 -10.06
N VAL A 211 -3.70 -13.08 -10.82
CA VAL A 211 -2.37 -13.68 -10.98
C VAL A 211 -1.49 -12.72 -11.79
N SER A 212 -0.34 -12.37 -11.26
CA SER A 212 0.64 -11.54 -11.98
C SER A 212 1.11 -12.25 -13.25
N PRO A 213 1.14 -11.56 -14.41
CA PRO A 213 1.78 -12.10 -15.59
C PRO A 213 3.28 -12.31 -15.35
N ALA A 214 3.90 -13.20 -16.12
CA ALA A 214 5.31 -13.54 -15.93
C ALA A 214 6.22 -12.31 -16.00
N GLU A 215 5.89 -11.39 -16.87
CA GLU A 215 6.63 -10.15 -17.13
C GLU A 215 6.54 -9.16 -15.96
N ALA A 216 5.51 -9.23 -15.11
CA ALA A 216 5.40 -8.38 -13.93
C ALA A 216 6.52 -8.57 -12.89
N PHE A 217 7.25 -9.70 -13.00
CA PHE A 217 8.40 -10.00 -12.15
C PHE A 217 9.74 -9.55 -12.75
N ASP A 218 9.77 -8.95 -13.91
CA ASP A 218 11.00 -8.53 -14.55
C ASP A 218 11.49 -7.18 -14.03
N ALA A 219 12.82 -6.98 -14.02
CA ALA A 219 13.44 -5.75 -13.52
C ALA A 219 13.02 -4.50 -14.30
N VAL A 220 12.79 -3.39 -13.60
CA VAL A 220 12.21 -2.15 -14.14
C VAL A 220 13.23 -1.01 -14.13
N TRP A 221 13.42 -0.36 -15.28
CA TRP A 221 14.05 0.97 -15.36
C TRP A 221 12.99 2.03 -15.57
N CYS A 222 13.10 3.16 -14.85
CA CYS A 222 12.14 4.25 -14.89
C CYS A 222 12.80 5.55 -15.38
N ALA A 223 12.14 6.21 -16.33
CA ALA A 223 12.61 7.47 -16.90
C ALA A 223 12.52 8.66 -15.92
N TRP A 224 11.92 8.52 -14.74
CA TRP A 224 11.84 9.57 -13.70
C TRP A 224 13.19 10.12 -13.29
N GLY A 225 14.29 9.43 -13.56
CA GLY A 225 15.64 9.99 -13.41
C GLY A 225 15.87 11.27 -14.20
N TYR A 226 15.17 11.44 -15.32
CA TYR A 226 15.20 12.64 -16.15
C TYR A 226 14.20 13.73 -15.74
N ARG A 227 13.36 13.45 -14.72
CA ARG A 227 12.31 14.35 -14.25
C ARG A 227 11.26 14.71 -15.33
N ARG A 228 10.33 15.61 -14.99
CA ARG A 228 9.21 16.03 -15.85
C ARG A 228 9.60 16.64 -17.20
N THR A 229 10.89 16.93 -17.42
CA THR A 229 11.36 17.56 -18.65
C THR A 229 12.14 16.62 -19.57
N PHE A 230 11.99 15.30 -19.41
CA PHE A 230 12.63 14.32 -20.28
C PHE A 230 12.23 14.50 -21.75
N THR A 231 13.07 14.01 -22.64
CA THR A 231 12.85 14.01 -24.09
C THR A 231 12.79 12.59 -24.63
N ALA A 232 12.16 12.38 -25.78
CA ALA A 232 12.18 11.07 -26.45
C ALA A 232 13.62 10.59 -26.71
N ASP A 233 14.54 11.49 -27.10
CA ASP A 233 15.94 11.15 -27.36
C ASP A 233 16.70 10.71 -26.11
N GLU A 234 16.41 11.27 -24.92
CA GLU A 234 17.00 10.86 -23.67
C GLU A 234 16.55 9.45 -23.28
N VAL A 235 15.25 9.17 -23.36
CA VAL A 235 14.72 7.84 -23.07
C VAL A 235 15.30 6.81 -24.05
N ILE A 236 15.17 7.03 -25.36
CA ILE A 236 15.66 6.13 -26.41
C ILE A 236 17.18 5.93 -26.31
N GLY A 237 17.92 7.02 -26.07
CA GLY A 237 19.38 6.99 -25.92
C GLY A 237 19.87 6.16 -24.72
N THR A 238 19.01 5.93 -23.71
CA THR A 238 19.33 5.13 -22.51
C THR A 238 19.05 3.62 -22.72
N LEU A 239 18.16 3.24 -23.64
CA LEU A 239 17.75 1.86 -23.84
C LEU A 239 18.90 0.86 -24.02
N PRO A 240 19.99 1.16 -24.77
CA PRO A 240 21.12 0.24 -24.88
C PRO A 240 21.73 -0.12 -23.52
N LYS A 241 21.79 0.84 -22.59
CA LYS A 241 22.32 0.62 -21.24
C LYS A 241 21.31 -0.15 -20.36
N VAL A 242 20.02 0.11 -20.51
CA VAL A 242 18.94 -0.63 -19.85
C VAL A 242 19.00 -2.12 -20.21
N VAL A 243 19.14 -2.44 -21.52
CA VAL A 243 19.31 -3.82 -22.00
C VAL A 243 20.61 -4.44 -21.49
N GLU A 244 21.75 -3.72 -21.58
CA GLU A 244 23.06 -4.18 -21.14
C GLU A 244 23.08 -4.56 -19.66
N LEU A 245 22.36 -3.81 -18.81
CA LEU A 245 22.25 -4.07 -17.37
C LEU A 245 21.23 -5.15 -17.03
N GLY A 246 20.43 -5.62 -17.99
CA GLY A 246 19.50 -6.74 -17.82
C GLY A 246 18.11 -6.36 -17.32
N PHE A 247 17.71 -5.11 -17.42
CA PHE A 247 16.33 -4.67 -17.22
C PHE A 247 15.44 -5.13 -18.36
N LYS A 248 14.13 -5.22 -18.11
CA LYS A 248 13.13 -5.71 -19.09
C LYS A 248 11.95 -4.76 -19.27
N TRP A 249 11.71 -3.86 -18.33
CA TRP A 249 10.68 -2.84 -18.40
C TRP A 249 11.26 -1.45 -18.45
N VAL A 250 10.55 -0.57 -19.14
CA VAL A 250 10.78 0.88 -19.18
C VAL A 250 9.49 1.56 -18.74
N ASP A 251 9.55 2.26 -17.61
CA ASP A 251 8.47 3.13 -17.17
C ASP A 251 8.69 4.54 -17.76
N VAL A 252 7.82 4.95 -18.69
CA VAL A 252 7.75 6.34 -19.16
C VAL A 252 6.94 7.12 -18.14
N ASP A 253 7.65 7.89 -17.30
CA ASP A 253 7.12 8.50 -16.10
C ASP A 253 6.48 9.89 -16.36
N ASP A 254 6.10 10.59 -15.28
CA ASP A 254 5.49 11.92 -15.27
C ASP A 254 6.28 12.95 -16.11
N GLY A 255 5.56 13.74 -16.92
CA GLY A 255 6.12 14.84 -17.70
C GLY A 255 5.88 14.77 -19.21
N TYR A 256 5.23 13.73 -19.73
CA TYR A 256 4.84 13.66 -21.14
C TYR A 256 3.54 14.43 -21.44
N GLN A 257 2.64 14.50 -20.46
CA GLN A 257 1.29 15.07 -20.58
C GLN A 257 1.29 16.59 -20.71
N ILE A 258 0.20 17.12 -21.27
CA ILE A 258 -0.04 18.56 -21.31
C ILE A 258 -0.21 19.10 -19.88
N CYS A 259 -1.14 18.50 -19.13
CA CYS A 259 -1.39 18.72 -17.71
C CYS A 259 -2.22 17.55 -17.16
N GLU A 260 -2.45 17.49 -15.86
CA GLU A 260 -3.38 16.55 -15.26
C GLU A 260 -4.79 16.81 -15.79
N GLY A 261 -5.47 15.77 -16.32
CA GLY A 261 -6.76 15.89 -17.01
C GLY A 261 -6.66 16.08 -18.53
N ASP A 262 -5.51 16.49 -19.06
CA ASP A 262 -5.20 16.51 -20.49
C ASP A 262 -3.98 15.62 -20.77
N TRP A 263 -4.25 14.33 -20.87
CA TRP A 263 -3.23 13.27 -20.90
C TRP A 263 -2.62 13.02 -22.28
N GLU A 264 -2.93 13.84 -23.28
CA GLU A 264 -2.23 13.84 -24.55
C GLU A 264 -0.77 14.30 -24.37
N ALA A 265 0.09 13.87 -25.28
CA ALA A 265 1.49 14.27 -25.25
C ALA A 265 1.64 15.79 -25.47
N ASN A 266 2.44 16.44 -24.65
CA ASN A 266 2.73 17.87 -24.81
C ASN A 266 3.59 18.15 -26.05
N ASP A 267 3.70 19.42 -26.46
CA ASP A 267 4.43 19.85 -27.67
C ASP A 267 5.90 19.40 -27.70
N ARG A 268 6.53 19.22 -26.54
CA ARG A 268 7.94 18.77 -26.43
C ARG A 268 8.13 17.32 -26.85
N ILE A 269 7.14 16.46 -26.57
CA ILE A 269 7.14 15.03 -26.89
C ILE A 269 6.33 14.79 -28.19
N GLY A 270 5.07 15.25 -28.21
CA GLY A 270 4.11 15.00 -29.28
C GLY A 270 3.71 13.52 -29.41
N ASP A 271 2.57 13.24 -30.02
CA ASP A 271 2.06 11.86 -30.17
C ASP A 271 3.03 10.95 -30.95
N GLN A 272 3.68 11.51 -31.97
CA GLN A 272 4.72 10.78 -32.73
C GLN A 272 5.94 10.48 -31.86
N GLY A 273 6.23 11.33 -30.86
CA GLY A 273 7.29 11.12 -29.87
C GLY A 273 6.97 9.96 -28.93
N MET A 274 5.73 9.84 -28.43
CA MET A 274 5.29 8.72 -27.60
C MET A 274 5.36 7.40 -28.38
N ARG A 275 4.81 7.34 -29.59
CA ARG A 275 4.94 6.17 -30.49
C ARG A 275 6.40 5.78 -30.71
N ARG A 276 7.25 6.76 -31.04
CA ARG A 276 8.68 6.55 -31.27
C ARG A 276 9.39 5.99 -30.03
N ILE A 277 9.03 6.45 -28.83
CA ILE A 277 9.57 5.90 -27.57
C ILE A 277 9.16 4.43 -27.42
N VAL A 278 7.87 4.13 -27.54
CA VAL A 278 7.34 2.76 -27.38
C VAL A 278 7.90 1.81 -28.45
N ASP A 279 7.92 2.22 -29.71
CA ASP A 279 8.48 1.41 -30.80
C ASP A 279 9.97 1.08 -30.54
N ALA A 280 10.77 2.08 -30.08
CA ALA A 280 12.18 1.87 -29.75
C ALA A 280 12.36 0.94 -28.53
N ILE A 281 11.47 1.03 -27.52
CA ILE A 281 11.46 0.11 -26.38
C ILE A 281 11.21 -1.33 -26.85
N HIS A 282 10.19 -1.53 -27.70
CA HIS A 282 9.86 -2.84 -28.25
C HIS A 282 10.96 -3.38 -29.19
N GLU A 283 11.55 -2.54 -30.05
CA GLU A 283 12.69 -2.91 -30.89
C GLU A 283 13.91 -3.35 -30.07
N ALA A 284 14.09 -2.79 -28.86
CA ALA A 284 15.11 -3.19 -27.91
C ALA A 284 14.79 -4.50 -27.16
N GLY A 285 13.61 -5.10 -27.42
CA GLY A 285 13.13 -6.32 -26.73
C GLY A 285 12.66 -6.09 -25.31
N LEU A 286 12.27 -4.86 -24.99
CA LEU A 286 11.76 -4.43 -23.69
C LEU A 286 10.24 -4.23 -23.73
N LYS A 287 9.63 -4.10 -22.56
CA LYS A 287 8.23 -3.75 -22.36
C LYS A 287 8.09 -2.29 -21.90
N ALA A 288 7.00 -1.63 -22.30
CA ALA A 288 6.73 -0.24 -21.99
C ALA A 288 5.55 -0.08 -21.01
N LYS A 289 5.75 0.66 -19.91
CA LYS A 289 4.71 1.07 -18.97
C LYS A 289 4.58 2.59 -19.00
N ILE A 290 3.34 3.11 -18.92
CA ILE A 290 3.08 4.54 -18.85
C ILE A 290 2.66 4.93 -17.44
N TRP A 291 3.22 6.02 -16.93
CA TRP A 291 2.77 6.71 -15.74
C TRP A 291 1.50 7.50 -16.02
N TRP A 292 0.58 7.49 -15.09
CA TRP A 292 -0.66 8.24 -15.16
C TRP A 292 -1.21 8.48 -13.76
N ALA A 293 -1.70 9.71 -13.46
CA ALA A 293 -2.40 10.05 -12.23
C ALA A 293 -3.92 10.15 -12.50
N PRO A 294 -4.64 9.02 -12.59
CA PRO A 294 -6.07 9.05 -12.87
C PRO A 294 -6.84 9.80 -11.78
N LEU A 295 -8.03 10.30 -12.11
CA LEU A 295 -8.88 11.11 -11.23
C LEU A 295 -8.34 12.51 -10.91
N ALA A 296 -7.18 12.90 -11.42
CA ALA A 296 -6.65 14.26 -11.29
C ALA A 296 -6.97 15.07 -12.55
N ALA A 297 -7.44 16.30 -12.37
CA ALA A 297 -7.70 17.25 -13.46
C ALA A 297 -7.35 18.67 -13.01
N ASP A 298 -6.41 19.31 -13.70
CA ASP A 298 -6.10 20.69 -13.44
C ASP A 298 -7.31 21.59 -13.71
N PRO A 299 -7.50 22.68 -12.95
CA PRO A 299 -8.65 23.56 -13.11
C PRO A 299 -8.81 24.12 -14.53
N GLU A 300 -7.71 24.26 -15.28
CA GLU A 300 -7.69 24.78 -16.66
C GLU A 300 -7.72 23.68 -17.72
N SER A 301 -7.68 22.40 -17.33
CA SER A 301 -7.74 21.26 -18.26
C SER A 301 -9.08 21.21 -18.99
N ARG A 302 -9.12 20.58 -20.17
CA ARG A 302 -10.38 20.30 -20.88
C ARG A 302 -11.27 19.37 -20.09
N ALA A 303 -10.69 18.38 -19.39
CA ALA A 303 -11.45 17.49 -18.51
C ALA A 303 -12.25 18.27 -17.46
N ALA A 304 -11.68 19.32 -16.86
CA ALA A 304 -12.37 20.14 -15.87
C ALA A 304 -13.31 21.20 -16.49
N THR A 305 -12.89 21.85 -17.58
CA THR A 305 -13.60 22.99 -18.15
C THR A 305 -14.72 22.61 -19.13
N GLU A 306 -14.54 21.53 -19.90
CA GLU A 306 -15.52 21.06 -20.88
C GLU A 306 -16.46 20.00 -20.30
N HIS A 307 -16.03 19.30 -19.20
CA HIS A 307 -16.75 18.21 -18.55
C HIS A 307 -16.90 18.41 -17.04
N PRO A 308 -17.48 19.55 -16.59
CA PRO A 308 -17.63 19.83 -15.15
C PRO A 308 -18.51 18.81 -14.43
N GLU A 309 -19.33 18.02 -15.16
CA GLU A 309 -20.10 16.91 -14.59
C GLU A 309 -19.23 15.79 -14.03
N MET A 310 -17.97 15.68 -14.45
CA MET A 310 -17.01 14.70 -13.93
C MET A 310 -16.43 15.09 -12.57
N LEU A 311 -16.47 16.39 -12.21
CA LEU A 311 -15.80 16.88 -11.00
C LEU A 311 -16.50 16.40 -9.72
N LEU A 312 -15.73 15.98 -8.74
CA LEU A 312 -16.20 15.69 -7.40
C LEU A 312 -16.51 17.00 -6.66
N VAL A 313 -17.73 17.11 -6.14
CA VAL A 313 -18.22 18.31 -5.46
C VAL A 313 -18.41 18.04 -3.97
N GLN A 314 -17.86 18.91 -3.14
CA GLN A 314 -18.04 18.88 -1.68
C GLN A 314 -19.45 19.36 -1.26
N GLN A 315 -19.79 19.15 0.01
CA GLN A 315 -21.09 19.53 0.56
C GLN A 315 -21.39 21.04 0.47
N ASP A 316 -20.37 21.89 0.49
CA ASP A 316 -20.49 23.34 0.35
C ASP A 316 -20.54 23.85 -1.10
N GLY A 317 -20.46 22.93 -2.07
CA GLY A 317 -20.49 23.20 -3.49
C GLY A 317 -19.13 23.53 -4.11
N THR A 318 -18.04 23.46 -3.35
CA THR A 318 -16.67 23.59 -3.89
C THR A 318 -16.20 22.26 -4.49
N HIS A 319 -15.16 22.30 -5.33
CA HIS A 319 -14.52 21.11 -5.86
C HIS A 319 -13.58 20.48 -4.80
N GLU A 320 -13.43 19.17 -4.84
CA GLU A 320 -12.42 18.47 -4.02
C GLU A 320 -11.04 18.65 -4.64
N ASP A 321 -10.06 19.06 -3.81
CA ASP A 321 -8.71 19.35 -4.24
C ASP A 321 -7.78 18.14 -4.06
N ILE A 322 -6.84 17.98 -5.02
CA ILE A 322 -5.67 17.10 -4.92
C ILE A 322 -4.45 17.97 -4.69
N SER A 323 -4.00 18.07 -3.44
CA SER A 323 -3.05 19.07 -2.98
C SER A 323 -1.65 18.98 -3.61
N TYR A 324 -1.21 17.77 -4.02
CA TYR A 324 0.13 17.58 -4.56
C TYR A 324 0.30 18.15 -5.97
N TRP A 325 -0.77 18.05 -6.80
CA TRP A 325 -0.76 18.54 -8.19
C TRP A 325 -1.48 19.88 -8.38
N ASP A 326 -2.04 20.46 -7.31
CA ASP A 326 -2.94 21.64 -7.41
C ASP A 326 -4.13 21.38 -8.37
N SER A 327 -4.58 20.11 -8.44
CA SER A 327 -5.64 19.64 -9.34
C SER A 327 -6.96 19.48 -8.61
N TRP A 328 -8.06 19.35 -9.34
CA TRP A 328 -9.36 18.93 -8.83
C TRP A 328 -9.55 17.42 -8.99
N TYR A 329 -10.38 16.84 -8.11
CA TYR A 329 -10.69 15.42 -8.11
C TYR A 329 -11.85 15.13 -9.07
N LEU A 330 -11.71 14.14 -9.97
CA LEU A 330 -12.80 13.61 -10.79
C LEU A 330 -13.57 12.56 -9.99
N SER A 331 -14.91 12.60 -10.04
CA SER A 331 -15.73 11.60 -9.36
C SER A 331 -15.50 10.20 -9.92
N PRO A 332 -15.06 9.23 -9.09
CA PRO A 332 -14.74 7.87 -9.53
C PRO A 332 -15.98 7.05 -9.91
N VAL A 333 -17.17 7.55 -9.67
CA VAL A 333 -18.44 6.86 -9.90
C VAL A 333 -19.31 7.50 -10.98
N ASN A 334 -18.85 8.63 -11.55
CA ASN A 334 -19.56 9.31 -12.62
C ASN A 334 -19.34 8.59 -13.96
N GLN A 335 -20.42 8.39 -14.74
CA GLN A 335 -20.34 7.69 -16.03
C GLN A 335 -19.44 8.41 -17.03
N ALA A 336 -19.44 9.76 -17.06
CA ALA A 336 -18.59 10.53 -17.96
C ALA A 336 -17.09 10.34 -17.60
N THR A 337 -16.76 10.24 -16.29
CA THR A 337 -15.40 9.91 -15.84
C THR A 337 -14.99 8.51 -16.31
N TRP A 338 -15.89 7.54 -16.26
CA TRP A 338 -15.60 6.18 -16.74
C TRP A 338 -15.37 6.15 -18.25
N ASP A 339 -16.22 6.83 -19.04
CA ASP A 339 -16.10 6.86 -20.49
C ASP A 339 -14.78 7.56 -20.91
N TYR A 340 -14.45 8.68 -20.27
CA TYR A 340 -13.19 9.38 -20.43
C TYR A 340 -11.98 8.48 -20.09
N THR A 341 -12.02 7.81 -18.96
CA THR A 341 -10.96 6.90 -18.50
C THR A 341 -10.73 5.75 -19.48
N VAL A 342 -11.81 5.12 -19.97
CA VAL A 342 -11.72 4.03 -20.97
C VAL A 342 -11.11 4.54 -22.27
N ALA A 343 -11.45 5.75 -22.72
CA ALA A 343 -10.86 6.36 -23.90
C ALA A 343 -9.34 6.59 -23.73
N LEU A 344 -8.90 7.02 -22.55
CA LEU A 344 -7.48 7.16 -22.24
C LEU A 344 -6.75 5.82 -22.24
N VAL A 345 -7.32 4.79 -21.64
CA VAL A 345 -6.73 3.43 -21.68
C VAL A 345 -6.61 2.95 -23.13
N ASP A 346 -7.59 3.23 -23.99
CA ASP A 346 -7.51 2.91 -25.41
C ASP A 346 -6.39 3.66 -26.12
N MET A 347 -6.25 4.96 -25.88
CA MET A 347 -5.16 5.78 -26.42
C MET A 347 -3.79 5.21 -26.00
N PHE A 348 -3.58 4.95 -24.71
CA PHE A 348 -2.30 4.45 -24.21
C PHE A 348 -1.94 3.07 -24.78
N THR A 349 -2.90 2.14 -24.84
CA THR A 349 -2.62 0.77 -25.25
C THR A 349 -2.69 0.54 -26.76
N LYS A 350 -3.67 1.14 -27.46
CA LYS A 350 -3.88 0.93 -28.92
C LYS A 350 -3.13 1.94 -29.76
N ASP A 351 -3.25 3.24 -29.42
CA ASP A 351 -2.67 4.29 -30.24
C ASP A 351 -1.17 4.45 -29.97
N TRP A 352 -0.74 4.38 -28.72
CA TRP A 352 0.67 4.49 -28.35
C TRP A 352 1.38 3.15 -28.16
N GLY A 353 0.66 2.07 -27.81
CA GLY A 353 1.18 0.71 -27.77
C GLY A 353 1.82 0.30 -26.45
N PHE A 354 1.49 0.93 -25.33
CA PHE A 354 2.00 0.56 -24.00
C PHE A 354 1.50 -0.81 -23.54
N ASP A 355 2.36 -1.56 -22.84
CA ASP A 355 2.10 -2.89 -22.28
C ASP A 355 1.55 -2.84 -20.85
N GLY A 356 1.46 -1.68 -20.23
CA GLY A 356 0.99 -1.56 -18.85
C GLY A 356 0.99 -0.13 -18.32
N PHE A 357 0.59 -0.02 -17.04
CA PHE A 357 0.34 1.25 -16.36
C PHE A 357 1.03 1.32 -15.00
N LYS A 358 1.59 2.48 -14.67
CA LYS A 358 1.90 2.93 -13.32
C LYS A 358 0.88 4.01 -12.95
N LEU A 359 -0.18 3.63 -12.23
CA LEU A 359 -1.19 4.55 -11.71
C LEU A 359 -0.66 5.18 -10.42
N ASP A 360 -0.50 6.49 -10.38
CA ASP A 360 0.19 7.17 -9.28
C ASP A 360 -0.66 8.23 -8.60
N GLY A 361 -0.49 8.37 -7.31
CA GLY A 361 -1.08 9.41 -6.50
C GLY A 361 -1.67 8.93 -5.18
N GLN A 362 -1.49 9.72 -4.12
CA GLN A 362 -2.08 9.46 -2.81
C GLN A 362 -3.60 9.49 -2.83
N HIS A 363 -4.18 10.30 -3.71
CA HIS A 363 -5.62 10.44 -3.92
C HIS A 363 -6.29 9.19 -4.51
N LEU A 364 -5.51 8.24 -5.03
CA LEU A 364 -6.04 6.98 -5.57
C LEU A 364 -6.59 6.04 -4.48
N ASN A 365 -6.20 6.23 -3.23
CA ASN A 365 -6.62 5.34 -2.15
C ASN A 365 -8.02 5.61 -1.64
N LEU A 366 -8.53 6.80 -1.85
CA LEU A 366 -9.81 7.22 -1.31
C LEU A 366 -10.41 8.31 -2.20
N SER A 367 -11.74 8.30 -2.30
CA SER A 367 -12.56 9.41 -2.76
C SER A 367 -13.18 10.11 -1.56
N ALA A 368 -13.41 11.42 -1.64
CA ALA A 368 -14.32 12.10 -0.73
C ALA A 368 -15.78 11.74 -1.03
N PRO A 369 -16.73 11.94 -0.10
CA PRO A 369 -18.15 11.91 -0.41
C PRO A 369 -18.49 12.91 -1.53
N ASP A 370 -19.23 12.45 -2.55
CA ASP A 370 -19.54 13.25 -3.73
C ASP A 370 -20.96 13.79 -3.69
N TYR A 371 -21.10 15.10 -3.66
CA TYR A 371 -22.38 15.82 -3.67
C TYR A 371 -22.76 16.33 -5.06
N ASN A 372 -22.02 15.93 -6.13
CA ASN A 372 -22.35 16.32 -7.50
C ASN A 372 -23.65 15.60 -7.95
N PRO A 373 -24.73 16.35 -8.29
CA PRO A 373 -25.97 15.74 -8.77
C PRO A 373 -25.79 14.89 -10.04
N ALA A 374 -24.77 15.18 -10.85
CA ALA A 374 -24.46 14.45 -12.07
C ALA A 374 -23.99 13.02 -11.81
N SER A 375 -23.44 12.74 -10.62
CA SER A 375 -23.01 11.38 -10.20
C SER A 375 -24.19 10.46 -9.85
N ALA A 376 -25.40 11.00 -9.70
CA ALA A 376 -26.65 10.27 -9.48
C ALA A 376 -26.60 9.25 -8.31
N LEU A 377 -25.92 9.61 -7.23
CA LEU A 377 -25.75 8.78 -6.03
C LEU A 377 -26.96 8.86 -5.13
N ASN A 378 -27.29 7.75 -4.42
CA ASN A 378 -28.30 7.77 -3.36
C ASN A 378 -27.76 8.42 -2.08
N ARG A 379 -26.45 8.27 -1.83
CA ARG A 379 -25.69 8.84 -0.69
C ARG A 379 -24.33 9.31 -1.18
N PRO A 380 -23.84 10.46 -0.73
CA PRO A 380 -22.52 10.98 -1.14
C PRO A 380 -21.37 9.99 -0.89
N GLU A 381 -21.45 9.21 0.21
CA GLU A 381 -20.43 8.24 0.61
C GLU A 381 -20.29 7.05 -0.36
N GLU A 382 -21.26 6.86 -1.27
CA GLU A 382 -21.13 5.83 -2.32
C GLU A 382 -19.92 6.07 -3.22
N ALA A 383 -19.47 7.30 -3.39
CA ALA A 383 -18.23 7.60 -4.10
C ALA A 383 -17.03 6.91 -3.46
N CYS A 384 -16.94 6.91 -2.12
CA CYS A 384 -15.89 6.22 -1.37
C CYS A 384 -16.03 4.69 -1.48
N GLU A 385 -17.26 4.19 -1.32
CA GLU A 385 -17.55 2.76 -1.28
C GLU A 385 -17.35 2.09 -2.65
N ARG A 386 -17.62 2.82 -3.74
CA ARG A 386 -17.55 2.33 -5.13
C ARG A 386 -16.28 2.71 -5.87
N LEU A 387 -15.32 3.38 -5.22
CA LEU A 387 -14.02 3.71 -5.82
C LEU A 387 -13.34 2.49 -6.51
N PRO A 388 -13.40 1.26 -6.00
CA PRO A 388 -12.81 0.10 -6.67
C PRO A 388 -13.38 -0.18 -8.06
N GLU A 389 -14.65 0.20 -8.36
CA GLU A 389 -15.26 0.03 -9.68
C GLU A 389 -14.53 0.84 -10.77
N PHE A 390 -13.93 1.98 -10.38
CA PHE A 390 -13.11 2.78 -11.27
C PHE A 390 -11.83 2.03 -11.70
N PHE A 391 -11.14 1.39 -10.75
CA PHE A 391 -9.95 0.59 -11.05
C PHE A 391 -10.29 -0.68 -11.84
N GLU A 392 -11.48 -1.26 -11.62
CA GLU A 392 -12.01 -2.36 -12.43
C GLU A 392 -12.09 -1.96 -13.91
N LYS A 393 -12.58 -0.74 -14.23
CA LYS A 393 -12.65 -0.25 -15.62
C LYS A 393 -11.27 -0.20 -16.26
N ILE A 394 -10.29 0.37 -15.55
CA ILE A 394 -8.90 0.45 -16.05
C ILE A 394 -8.33 -0.95 -16.25
N TYR A 395 -8.38 -1.81 -15.23
CA TYR A 395 -7.81 -3.14 -15.26
C TYR A 395 -8.41 -4.01 -16.38
N THR A 396 -9.74 -4.03 -16.46
CA THR A 396 -10.47 -4.81 -17.45
C THR A 396 -10.12 -4.33 -18.86
N ARG A 397 -10.21 -3.00 -19.10
CA ARG A 397 -9.93 -2.44 -20.43
C ARG A 397 -8.49 -2.62 -20.86
N ALA A 398 -7.54 -2.46 -19.94
CA ALA A 398 -6.13 -2.69 -20.20
C ALA A 398 -5.87 -4.14 -20.68
N ASN A 399 -6.45 -5.12 -19.98
CA ASN A 399 -6.28 -6.55 -20.33
C ASN A 399 -7.10 -6.99 -21.56
N GLU A 400 -8.22 -6.33 -21.88
CA GLU A 400 -8.91 -6.53 -23.17
C GLU A 400 -8.05 -6.08 -24.35
N ASN A 401 -7.37 -4.95 -24.23
CA ASN A 401 -6.55 -4.37 -25.29
C ASN A 401 -5.17 -5.02 -25.39
N CYS A 402 -4.55 -5.32 -24.26
CA CYS A 402 -3.23 -5.94 -24.15
C CYS A 402 -3.31 -7.08 -23.12
N PRO A 403 -3.60 -8.33 -23.56
CA PRO A 403 -3.66 -9.48 -22.65
C PRO A 403 -2.36 -9.65 -21.85
N GLY A 404 -2.46 -9.64 -20.53
CA GLY A 404 -1.32 -9.67 -19.62
C GLY A 404 -0.71 -8.28 -19.35
N ALA A 405 -1.43 -7.20 -19.65
CA ALA A 405 -1.03 -5.84 -19.26
C ALA A 405 -0.71 -5.77 -17.77
N VAL A 406 0.41 -5.15 -17.44
CA VAL A 406 0.79 -4.90 -16.03
C VAL A 406 0.10 -3.63 -15.55
N VAL A 407 -0.78 -3.78 -14.56
CA VAL A 407 -1.45 -2.65 -13.88
C VAL A 407 -0.90 -2.53 -12.47
N GLN A 408 -0.13 -1.49 -12.23
CA GLN A 408 0.47 -1.14 -10.96
C GLN A 408 -0.26 0.07 -10.36
N ILE A 409 -0.75 -0.04 -9.14
CA ILE A 409 -1.32 1.09 -8.40
C ILE A 409 -0.29 1.55 -7.37
N CYS A 410 0.19 2.79 -7.55
CA CYS A 410 1.22 3.44 -6.73
C CYS A 410 0.57 4.54 -5.87
N PRO A 411 0.20 4.27 -4.61
CA PRO A 411 -0.48 5.25 -3.77
C PRO A 411 0.46 6.32 -3.17
N CYS A 412 1.54 6.67 -3.86
CA CYS A 412 2.48 7.76 -3.55
C CYS A 412 2.90 7.80 -2.06
N GLY A 413 3.49 6.69 -1.56
CA GLY A 413 3.97 6.56 -0.17
C GLY A 413 2.91 6.18 0.86
N CYS A 414 1.64 6.11 0.48
CA CYS A 414 0.53 5.77 1.36
C CYS A 414 0.34 4.24 1.51
N ALA A 415 -0.49 3.85 2.48
CA ALA A 415 -0.95 2.48 2.59
C ALA A 415 -1.92 2.16 1.45
N ILE A 416 -1.87 0.92 0.97
CA ILE A 416 -2.79 0.45 -0.06
C ILE A 416 -4.23 0.46 0.46
N ASN A 417 -5.18 0.88 -0.37
CA ASN A 417 -6.57 0.57 -0.14
C ASN A 417 -6.81 -0.92 -0.46
N PHE A 418 -7.23 -1.69 0.54
CA PHE A 418 -7.46 -3.13 0.40
C PHE A 418 -8.45 -3.46 -0.73
N PHE A 419 -9.50 -2.66 -0.89
CA PHE A 419 -10.63 -2.99 -1.75
C PHE A 419 -10.35 -2.91 -3.26
N TYR A 420 -9.26 -2.27 -3.70
CA TYR A 420 -8.88 -2.29 -5.12
C TYR A 420 -7.81 -3.37 -5.47
N THR A 421 -7.40 -4.20 -4.50
CA THR A 421 -6.43 -5.28 -4.76
C THR A 421 -6.84 -6.24 -5.89
N PRO A 422 -8.14 -6.51 -6.17
CA PRO A 422 -8.55 -7.32 -7.32
C PRO A 422 -8.24 -6.69 -8.69
N TYR A 423 -7.90 -5.41 -8.74
CA TYR A 423 -7.73 -4.65 -9.97
C TYR A 423 -6.30 -4.15 -10.20
N MET A 424 -5.34 -4.85 -9.60
CA MET A 424 -3.91 -4.66 -9.86
C MET A 424 -3.20 -6.02 -9.91
N ASN A 425 -2.23 -6.17 -10.80
CA ASN A 425 -1.41 -7.37 -10.91
C ASN A 425 0.09 -7.13 -10.65
N GLN A 426 0.43 -5.94 -10.16
CA GLN A 426 1.73 -5.61 -9.56
C GLN A 426 1.53 -4.62 -8.42
N ALA A 427 1.93 -4.98 -7.21
CA ALA A 427 2.03 -4.08 -6.07
C ALA A 427 3.35 -3.32 -6.10
N VAL A 428 3.44 -2.20 -5.37
CA VAL A 428 4.65 -1.38 -5.32
C VAL A 428 4.96 -0.89 -3.90
N ALA A 429 6.25 -0.72 -3.58
CA ALA A 429 6.68 -0.08 -2.34
C ALA A 429 6.20 1.37 -2.23
N SER A 430 5.98 2.01 -3.36
CA SER A 430 5.42 3.36 -3.47
C SER A 430 6.21 4.40 -2.67
N ASP A 431 7.15 5.05 -3.33
CA ASP A 431 8.00 6.12 -2.75
C ASP A 431 8.50 5.83 -1.33
N PRO A 432 9.22 4.72 -1.10
CA PRO A 432 9.71 4.41 0.23
C PRO A 432 10.75 5.46 0.66
N THR A 433 10.66 5.91 1.91
CA THR A 433 11.61 6.86 2.49
C THR A 433 12.74 6.18 3.26
N SER A 434 12.70 4.85 3.36
CA SER A 434 13.73 4.03 4.00
C SER A 434 13.71 2.58 3.51
N SER A 435 14.82 1.88 3.65
CA SER A 435 14.92 0.44 3.40
C SER A 435 13.94 -0.39 4.25
N ALA A 436 13.69 0.02 5.49
CA ALA A 436 12.72 -0.65 6.36
C ALA A 436 11.30 -0.60 5.78
N GLN A 437 10.93 0.52 5.12
CA GLN A 437 9.61 0.62 4.47
C GLN A 437 9.45 -0.37 3.31
N ILE A 438 10.48 -0.59 2.51
CA ILE A 438 10.45 -1.60 1.44
C ILE A 438 10.15 -2.97 2.04
N ARG A 439 10.85 -3.36 3.10
CA ARG A 439 10.73 -4.68 3.74
C ARG A 439 9.40 -4.87 4.44
N MET A 440 8.93 -3.91 5.24
CA MET A 440 7.65 -4.03 5.93
C MET A 440 6.46 -4.04 4.97
N LYS A 441 6.50 -3.21 3.89
CA LYS A 441 5.46 -3.19 2.86
C LYS A 441 5.42 -4.54 2.13
N ARG A 442 6.58 -5.12 1.75
CA ARG A 442 6.62 -6.45 1.16
C ARG A 442 6.00 -7.51 2.07
N LYS A 443 6.35 -7.52 3.37
CA LYS A 443 5.77 -8.46 4.33
C LYS A 443 4.24 -8.29 4.42
N THR A 444 3.75 -7.04 4.38
CA THR A 444 2.31 -6.75 4.36
C THR A 444 1.64 -7.27 3.09
N TYR A 445 2.20 -6.98 1.91
CA TYR A 445 1.67 -7.51 0.64
C TYR A 445 1.73 -9.04 0.56
N ALA A 446 2.78 -9.68 1.11
CA ALA A 446 2.85 -11.13 1.18
C ALA A 446 1.75 -11.77 2.02
N ALA A 447 1.22 -11.06 3.01
CA ALA A 447 0.05 -11.50 3.77
C ALA A 447 -1.26 -11.33 3.00
N ILE A 448 -1.44 -10.20 2.30
CA ILE A 448 -2.69 -9.87 1.59
C ILE A 448 -2.75 -10.56 0.22
N CYS A 449 -1.66 -10.49 -0.55
CA CYS A 449 -1.58 -10.88 -1.96
C CYS A 449 -0.31 -11.73 -2.17
N PRO A 450 -0.25 -12.99 -1.69
CA PRO A 450 0.99 -13.77 -1.64
C PRO A 450 1.62 -14.01 -3.01
N ASP A 451 0.79 -14.16 -4.06
CA ASP A 451 1.21 -14.51 -5.42
C ASP A 451 1.35 -13.29 -6.34
N LEU A 452 1.20 -12.08 -5.78
CA LEU A 452 1.32 -10.84 -6.54
C LEU A 452 2.78 -10.41 -6.63
N ALA A 453 3.22 -9.99 -7.82
CA ALA A 453 4.50 -9.33 -8.01
C ALA A 453 4.56 -8.05 -7.16
N TYR A 454 5.66 -7.88 -6.42
CA TYR A 454 5.88 -6.70 -5.58
C TYR A 454 7.08 -5.92 -6.11
N TYR A 455 6.83 -4.79 -6.73
CA TYR A 455 7.86 -3.87 -7.19
C TYR A 455 8.42 -3.07 -6.00
N ALA A 456 9.72 -3.22 -5.74
CA ALA A 456 10.37 -2.58 -4.60
C ALA A 456 10.68 -1.09 -4.80
N ASP A 457 10.21 -0.53 -5.94
CA ASP A 457 10.43 0.84 -6.38
C ASP A 457 11.90 1.11 -6.80
N HIS A 458 12.26 2.36 -7.02
CA HIS A 458 13.60 2.72 -7.47
C HIS A 458 14.60 2.65 -6.33
N VAL A 459 15.72 1.98 -6.53
CA VAL A 459 16.76 1.86 -5.50
C VAL A 459 17.28 3.24 -5.03
N GLU A 460 17.22 4.24 -5.89
CA GLU A 460 17.64 5.61 -5.60
C GLU A 460 16.78 6.31 -4.54
N LEU A 461 15.64 5.74 -4.14
CA LEU A 461 14.78 6.31 -3.11
C LEU A 461 15.21 5.95 -1.68
N SER A 462 16.10 4.97 -1.53
CA SER A 462 16.52 4.50 -0.20
C SER A 462 18.02 4.31 -0.09
N ASP A 463 18.57 4.62 1.10
CA ASP A 463 19.98 4.45 1.49
C ASP A 463 21.00 4.92 0.45
N GLY A 464 20.73 6.10 -0.15
CA GLY A 464 21.63 6.71 -1.14
C GLY A 464 21.77 5.91 -2.43
N GLY A 465 20.76 5.13 -2.81
CA GLY A 465 20.74 4.34 -4.04
C GLY A 465 21.54 3.03 -3.95
N LYS A 466 21.79 2.51 -2.76
CA LYS A 466 22.60 1.31 -2.55
C LYS A 466 21.85 0.13 -1.93
N ASP A 467 20.57 0.29 -1.60
CA ASP A 467 19.80 -0.72 -0.88
C ASP A 467 19.17 -1.80 -1.76
N PHE A 468 19.96 -2.38 -2.64
CA PHE A 468 19.55 -3.57 -3.38
C PHE A 468 19.25 -4.80 -2.49
N PRO A 469 19.98 -5.03 -1.36
CA PRO A 469 19.67 -6.13 -0.46
C PRO A 469 18.23 -6.13 0.07
N SER A 470 17.66 -4.97 0.40
CA SER A 470 16.28 -4.88 0.87
C SER A 470 15.26 -5.13 -0.25
N GLN A 471 15.59 -4.82 -1.50
CA GLN A 471 14.73 -5.17 -2.63
C GLN A 471 14.73 -6.68 -2.88
N ILE A 472 15.91 -7.26 -3.08
CA ILE A 472 16.06 -8.67 -3.47
C ILE A 472 15.77 -9.62 -2.32
N GLY A 473 16.31 -9.35 -1.13
CA GLY A 473 16.23 -10.25 0.02
C GLY A 473 14.81 -10.49 0.55
N VAL A 474 13.87 -9.59 0.24
CA VAL A 474 12.45 -9.75 0.61
C VAL A 474 11.60 -10.31 -0.53
N GLY A 475 12.20 -10.64 -1.67
CA GLY A 475 11.48 -11.09 -2.86
C GLY A 475 10.75 -9.95 -3.58
N GLY A 476 11.33 -8.75 -3.60
CA GLY A 476 10.86 -7.63 -4.41
C GLY A 476 11.41 -7.66 -5.83
N VAL A 477 10.66 -7.10 -6.77
CA VAL A 477 11.14 -6.80 -8.13
C VAL A 477 12.05 -5.58 -8.05
N ILE A 478 13.26 -5.69 -8.59
CA ILE A 478 14.26 -4.63 -8.54
C ILE A 478 13.95 -3.49 -9.50
N GLY A 479 14.22 -2.25 -9.06
CA GLY A 479 14.05 -1.05 -9.88
C GLY A 479 15.17 -0.03 -9.77
N ALA A 480 15.35 0.75 -10.83
CA ALA A 480 16.26 1.89 -10.86
C ALA A 480 15.75 3.01 -11.78
N LYS A 481 16.23 4.23 -11.55
CA LYS A 481 15.90 5.42 -12.37
C LYS A 481 17.16 6.19 -12.81
N PHE A 482 18.23 5.49 -13.13
CA PHE A 482 19.47 6.12 -13.57
C PHE A 482 19.32 6.87 -14.90
N THR A 483 20.17 7.92 -15.09
CA THR A 483 20.31 8.65 -16.36
C THR A 483 21.62 8.28 -17.06
N TRP A 484 21.59 8.17 -18.42
CA TRP A 484 22.73 7.81 -19.26
C TRP A 484 22.44 8.22 -20.73
N PRO A 485 23.42 8.51 -21.62
CA PRO A 485 24.87 8.52 -21.45
C PRO A 485 25.44 9.85 -20.98
N ARG A 486 24.63 10.85 -20.77
CA ARG A 486 25.14 12.22 -20.53
C ARG A 486 24.92 12.63 -19.08
N PRO A 487 25.94 13.26 -18.46
CA PRO A 487 25.65 14.11 -17.32
C PRO A 487 24.58 15.09 -17.77
N ASN A 488 23.48 15.15 -17.07
CA ASN A 488 22.47 16.14 -17.33
C ASN A 488 23.11 17.53 -17.17
N PRO A 489 23.05 18.43 -18.16
CA PRO A 489 23.58 19.78 -18.03
C PRO A 489 22.87 20.60 -16.94
N ASP A 490 21.66 20.20 -16.56
CA ASP A 490 20.93 20.78 -15.44
C ASP A 490 21.34 20.09 -14.15
N ALA A 491 22.11 20.76 -13.31
CA ALA A 491 22.48 20.27 -11.98
C ALA A 491 21.26 19.96 -11.08
N GLU A 492 20.09 20.56 -11.37
CA GLU A 492 18.82 20.24 -10.71
C GLU A 492 18.32 18.84 -11.01
N ARG A 493 18.61 18.29 -12.19
CA ARG A 493 18.19 16.95 -12.62
C ARG A 493 19.00 15.84 -11.94
N ASP A 494 20.13 16.12 -11.34
CA ASP A 494 20.99 15.14 -10.65
C ASP A 494 20.86 15.18 -9.12
N ARG A 495 19.87 15.91 -8.59
CA ARG A 495 19.63 16.02 -7.13
C ARG A 495 19.54 14.69 -6.41
N ASP A 496 19.00 13.67 -7.07
CA ASP A 496 18.78 12.34 -6.47
C ASP A 496 19.92 11.37 -6.76
N GLY A 497 21.04 11.86 -7.29
CA GLY A 497 22.14 10.99 -7.67
C GLY A 497 21.75 9.97 -8.74
N CYS A 498 20.94 10.37 -9.74
CA CYS A 498 20.48 9.46 -10.79
C CYS A 498 21.53 9.22 -11.89
N LEU A 499 22.57 10.06 -11.99
CA LEU A 499 23.61 9.86 -12.98
C LEU A 499 24.29 8.49 -12.80
N LEU A 500 24.35 7.71 -13.87
CA LEU A 500 25.04 6.42 -13.90
C LEU A 500 26.55 6.65 -13.98
N ASP A 501 27.21 6.72 -12.84
CA ASP A 501 28.66 6.69 -12.72
C ASP A 501 29.19 5.24 -12.67
N GLN A 502 30.52 5.08 -12.63
CA GLN A 502 31.17 3.77 -12.62
C GLN A 502 30.83 2.94 -11.38
N GLU A 503 30.69 3.56 -10.21
CA GLU A 503 30.34 2.85 -8.95
C GLU A 503 28.92 2.31 -9.03
N LYS A 504 27.95 3.16 -9.42
CA LYS A 504 26.54 2.81 -9.56
C LYS A 504 26.35 1.74 -10.65
N GLU A 505 27.02 1.87 -11.79
CA GLU A 505 26.98 0.86 -12.85
C GLU A 505 27.47 -0.50 -12.36
N SER A 506 28.57 -0.53 -11.58
CA SER A 506 29.09 -1.75 -11.01
C SER A 506 28.10 -2.42 -10.03
N LEU A 507 27.47 -1.61 -9.17
CA LEU A 507 26.44 -2.10 -8.24
C LEU A 507 25.21 -2.64 -8.99
N LEU A 508 24.69 -1.90 -9.98
CA LEU A 508 23.57 -2.34 -10.80
C LEU A 508 23.88 -3.65 -11.51
N ARG A 509 25.06 -3.76 -12.14
CA ARG A 509 25.51 -4.97 -12.85
C ARG A 509 25.53 -6.19 -11.91
N LYS A 510 26.05 -6.03 -10.70
CA LYS A 510 26.06 -7.08 -9.68
C LYS A 510 24.63 -7.49 -9.28
N TRP A 511 23.83 -6.53 -8.83
CA TRP A 511 22.55 -6.82 -8.19
C TRP A 511 21.45 -7.21 -9.19
N VAL A 512 21.41 -6.61 -10.38
CA VAL A 512 20.48 -7.03 -11.43
C VAL A 512 20.84 -8.43 -11.93
N SER A 513 22.12 -8.78 -12.01
CA SER A 513 22.54 -10.16 -12.33
C SER A 513 22.09 -11.16 -11.26
N ILE A 514 22.26 -10.85 -9.97
CA ILE A 514 21.77 -11.67 -8.86
C ILE A 514 20.24 -11.79 -8.92
N TYR A 515 19.56 -10.69 -9.15
CA TYR A 515 18.10 -10.68 -9.28
C TYR A 515 17.62 -11.62 -10.39
N ASN A 516 18.17 -11.47 -11.60
CA ASN A 516 17.80 -12.28 -12.76
C ASN A 516 18.17 -13.77 -12.60
N ASP A 517 19.25 -14.10 -11.87
CA ASP A 517 19.64 -15.48 -11.55
C ASP A 517 18.70 -16.12 -10.51
N LYS A 518 18.43 -15.40 -9.42
CA LYS A 518 17.68 -15.94 -8.28
C LYS A 518 16.17 -15.79 -8.44
N MET A 519 15.69 -14.69 -9.03
CA MET A 519 14.27 -14.37 -9.21
C MET A 519 13.44 -14.63 -7.92
N LEU A 520 13.93 -14.15 -6.77
CA LEU A 520 13.28 -14.39 -5.47
C LEU A 520 11.87 -13.80 -5.40
N SER A 521 11.56 -12.83 -6.25
CA SER A 521 10.22 -12.27 -6.41
C SER A 521 9.15 -13.29 -6.83
N ARG A 522 9.57 -14.42 -7.45
CA ARG A 522 8.70 -15.56 -7.82
C ARG A 522 8.69 -16.67 -6.76
N GLY A 523 9.35 -16.48 -5.64
CA GLY A 523 9.36 -17.44 -4.54
C GLY A 523 8.21 -17.22 -3.56
N THR A 524 8.00 -18.19 -2.70
CA THR A 524 6.99 -18.13 -1.63
C THR A 524 7.57 -17.44 -0.41
N TYR A 525 6.94 -16.36 0.06
CA TYR A 525 7.31 -15.69 1.30
C TYR A 525 6.84 -16.52 2.50
N LEU A 526 7.78 -16.83 3.40
CA LEU A 526 7.52 -17.59 4.63
C LEU A 526 7.64 -16.68 5.87
N ASN A 527 6.56 -16.59 6.66
CA ASN A 527 6.57 -15.82 7.91
C ASN A 527 7.15 -16.66 9.06
N LEU A 528 8.47 -16.81 9.08
CA LEU A 528 9.18 -17.62 10.10
C LEU A 528 9.71 -16.80 11.28
N TYR A 529 9.69 -15.46 11.18
CA TYR A 529 10.20 -14.54 12.20
C TYR A 529 9.24 -13.39 12.45
N ASP A 530 9.04 -13.08 13.72
CA ASP A 530 8.12 -12.02 14.15
C ASP A 530 8.75 -10.64 14.03
N TYR A 531 8.06 -9.75 13.31
CA TYR A 531 8.48 -8.35 13.21
C TYR A 531 8.40 -7.65 14.58
N GLY A 532 9.46 -6.89 14.91
CA GLY A 532 9.59 -6.15 16.16
C GLY A 532 10.27 -6.93 17.28
N PHE A 533 10.11 -8.25 17.35
CA PHE A 533 10.62 -9.07 18.45
C PHE A 533 11.79 -9.98 18.07
N ASP A 534 11.75 -10.67 16.94
CA ASP A 534 12.93 -11.41 16.45
C ASP A 534 14.02 -10.43 16.00
N LYS A 535 15.27 -10.73 16.36
CA LYS A 535 16.45 -9.93 16.03
C LYS A 535 17.57 -10.86 15.55
N PRO A 536 18.27 -10.47 14.46
CA PRO A 536 18.02 -9.30 13.60
C PRO A 536 16.68 -9.43 12.89
N GLU A 537 16.15 -8.34 12.26
CA GLU A 537 15.00 -8.42 11.37
C GLU A 537 15.27 -9.46 10.29
N ALA A 538 14.32 -10.36 10.02
CA ALA A 538 14.52 -11.49 9.12
C ALA A 538 13.34 -11.69 8.17
N HIS A 539 13.66 -12.01 6.92
CA HIS A 539 12.71 -12.41 5.87
C HIS A 539 13.18 -13.70 5.22
N VAL A 540 12.24 -14.55 4.82
CA VAL A 540 12.56 -15.85 4.23
C VAL A 540 11.71 -16.07 2.98
N ILE A 541 12.39 -16.50 1.91
CA ILE A 541 11.77 -16.90 0.65
C ILE A 541 12.13 -18.35 0.37
N GLU A 542 11.13 -19.18 0.09
CA GLU A 542 11.35 -20.53 -0.43
C GLU A 542 11.20 -20.49 -1.95
N LYS A 543 12.18 -21.03 -2.67
CA LYS A 543 12.13 -21.12 -4.13
C LYS A 543 12.98 -22.27 -4.65
N ASP A 544 12.40 -23.07 -5.54
CA ASP A 544 13.08 -24.19 -6.25
C ASP A 544 13.79 -25.16 -5.27
N GLY A 545 13.17 -25.42 -4.11
CA GLY A 545 13.69 -26.31 -3.08
C GLY A 545 14.87 -25.76 -2.28
N ALA A 546 15.16 -24.47 -2.38
CA ALA A 546 16.11 -23.73 -1.55
C ALA A 546 15.40 -22.73 -0.65
N MET A 547 15.96 -22.51 0.54
CA MET A 547 15.53 -21.47 1.47
C MET A 547 16.48 -20.29 1.38
N TYR A 548 15.94 -19.09 1.13
CA TYR A 548 16.71 -17.84 1.08
C TYR A 548 16.37 -17.01 2.31
N TYR A 549 17.37 -16.78 3.16
CA TYR A 549 17.23 -15.97 4.36
C TYR A 549 17.91 -14.62 4.15
N ALA A 550 17.19 -13.57 4.48
CA ALA A 550 17.68 -12.19 4.48
C ALA A 550 17.56 -11.61 5.88
N PHE A 551 18.70 -11.25 6.46
CA PHE A 551 18.80 -10.66 7.80
C PHE A 551 19.27 -9.20 7.70
N TYR A 552 18.67 -8.34 8.53
CA TYR A 552 18.95 -6.90 8.52
C TYR A 552 19.19 -6.36 9.92
N ALA A 553 20.31 -5.69 10.10
CA ALA A 553 20.65 -4.93 11.31
C ALA A 553 21.69 -3.86 10.95
N PRO A 554 21.71 -2.70 11.62
CA PRO A 554 22.81 -1.73 11.44
C PRO A 554 24.19 -2.37 11.64
N GLU A 555 24.31 -3.23 12.65
CA GLU A 555 25.49 -4.05 12.94
C GLU A 555 25.07 -5.31 13.69
N TRP A 556 25.67 -6.45 13.34
CA TRP A 556 25.50 -7.74 14.01
C TRP A 556 26.88 -8.37 14.27
N ASP A 557 27.16 -8.68 15.51
CA ASP A 557 28.48 -8.99 16.04
C ASP A 557 28.69 -10.49 16.37
N GLY A 558 28.13 -11.39 15.57
CA GLY A 558 28.29 -12.83 15.76
C GLY A 558 27.35 -13.43 16.81
N LYS A 559 26.30 -12.71 17.23
CA LYS A 559 25.25 -13.30 18.04
C LYS A 559 24.54 -14.42 17.29
N PRO A 560 24.03 -15.44 18.01
CA PRO A 560 23.39 -16.58 17.37
C PRO A 560 22.10 -16.18 16.63
N ILE A 561 21.91 -16.76 15.44
CA ILE A 561 20.68 -16.71 14.65
C ILE A 561 20.26 -18.15 14.37
N THR A 562 19.03 -18.51 14.72
CA THR A 562 18.45 -19.81 14.37
C THR A 562 17.81 -19.75 12.99
N LEU A 563 18.20 -20.63 12.07
CA LEU A 563 17.57 -20.78 10.76
C LEU A 563 16.33 -21.64 10.90
N ARG A 564 15.15 -21.01 10.93
CA ARG A 564 13.86 -21.69 11.14
C ARG A 564 13.31 -22.25 9.83
N GLY A 565 12.55 -23.36 9.91
CA GLY A 565 11.79 -23.91 8.79
C GLY A 565 12.57 -24.94 7.95
N LEU A 566 13.74 -25.38 8.39
CA LEU A 566 14.50 -26.44 7.75
C LEU A 566 14.06 -27.83 8.24
N GLU A 567 14.15 -28.82 7.37
CA GLU A 567 13.91 -30.23 7.70
C GLU A 567 15.12 -30.89 8.37
N GLU A 568 14.95 -32.10 8.90
CA GLU A 568 16.04 -32.88 9.51
C GLU A 568 16.94 -33.51 8.42
N ARG A 569 17.84 -32.70 7.86
CA ARG A 569 18.87 -33.10 6.88
C ARG A 569 20.05 -32.14 6.87
N SER A 570 21.11 -32.50 6.20
CA SER A 570 22.25 -31.60 5.94
C SER A 570 21.92 -30.61 4.81
N TYR A 571 22.37 -29.37 4.98
CA TYR A 571 22.20 -28.29 4.02
C TYR A 571 23.53 -27.61 3.77
N LYS A 572 23.77 -27.25 2.50
CA LYS A 572 24.83 -26.33 2.13
C LYS A 572 24.30 -24.90 2.23
N VAL A 573 25.00 -24.06 2.98
CA VAL A 573 24.75 -22.60 3.06
C VAL A 573 25.72 -21.89 2.14
N THR A 574 25.24 -20.92 1.37
CA THR A 574 26.04 -20.06 0.48
C THR A 574 25.65 -18.61 0.69
N GLU A 575 26.61 -17.72 0.89
CA GLU A 575 26.42 -16.26 0.91
C GLU A 575 26.28 -15.76 -0.54
N TYR A 576 25.05 -15.65 -1.05
CA TYR A 576 24.83 -15.40 -2.48
C TYR A 576 25.01 -13.94 -2.91
N ALA A 577 25.06 -12.98 -1.97
CA ALA A 577 25.23 -11.55 -2.23
C ALA A 577 26.66 -11.04 -1.91
N SER A 578 27.51 -11.87 -1.34
CA SER A 578 28.91 -11.52 -1.02
C SER A 578 29.82 -11.63 -2.25
N ASP A 579 30.85 -10.78 -2.32
CA ASP A 579 31.89 -10.88 -3.33
C ASP A 579 32.77 -12.12 -3.12
N ASP A 580 32.97 -12.51 -1.84
CA ASP A 580 33.62 -13.75 -1.43
C ASP A 580 32.55 -14.79 -1.12
N LEU A 581 32.26 -15.68 -2.08
CA LEU A 581 31.29 -16.77 -1.91
C LEU A 581 31.74 -17.72 -0.79
N ARG A 582 31.32 -17.44 0.43
CA ARG A 582 31.53 -18.35 1.56
C ARG A 582 30.51 -19.45 1.54
N THR A 583 30.97 -20.68 1.70
CA THR A 583 30.10 -21.85 1.81
C THR A 583 30.44 -22.66 3.04
N TYR A 584 29.42 -23.19 3.70
CA TYR A 584 29.55 -24.10 4.84
C TYR A 584 28.34 -25.01 4.93
N GLU A 585 28.39 -26.01 5.79
CA GLU A 585 27.29 -26.94 6.01
C GLU A 585 26.61 -26.69 7.36
N VAL A 586 25.31 -26.93 7.43
CA VAL A 586 24.52 -26.92 8.64
C VAL A 586 23.63 -28.14 8.70
N GLN A 587 23.27 -28.61 9.89
CA GLN A 587 22.37 -29.72 10.11
C GLN A 587 21.04 -29.20 10.64
N GLY A 588 19.95 -29.40 9.89
CA GLY A 588 18.59 -29.13 10.37
C GLY A 588 18.10 -30.16 11.39
N PRO A 589 16.92 -29.94 12.02
CA PRO A 589 16.15 -28.71 11.95
C PRO A 589 16.78 -27.58 12.78
N ASP A 590 16.40 -26.35 12.55
CA ASP A 590 16.74 -25.16 13.36
C ASP A 590 18.24 -24.97 13.69
N PRO A 591 19.17 -25.07 12.71
CA PRO A 591 20.58 -24.84 12.96
C PRO A 591 20.87 -23.40 13.36
N VAL A 592 21.90 -23.24 14.20
CA VAL A 592 22.35 -21.92 14.67
C VAL A 592 23.60 -21.50 13.93
N ILE A 593 23.56 -20.27 13.39
CA ILE A 593 24.71 -19.61 12.75
C ILE A 593 25.13 -18.37 13.55
N ASN A 594 26.38 -17.92 13.40
CA ASN A 594 26.91 -16.75 14.12
C ASN A 594 27.58 -15.78 13.13
N PRO A 595 26.79 -15.14 12.23
CA PRO A 595 27.35 -14.24 11.21
C PRO A 595 27.78 -12.91 11.83
N VAL A 596 28.76 -12.27 11.19
CA VAL A 596 29.14 -10.88 11.46
C VAL A 596 28.84 -10.07 10.20
N PHE A 597 27.97 -9.05 10.30
CA PHE A 597 27.60 -8.22 9.16
C PHE A 597 27.18 -6.81 9.56
N LYS A 598 27.15 -5.92 8.57
CA LYS A 598 26.57 -4.57 8.66
C LYS A 598 25.53 -4.39 7.57
N GLY A 599 24.38 -3.81 7.92
CA GLY A 599 23.26 -3.59 7.02
C GLY A 599 22.49 -4.87 6.73
N SER A 600 23.02 -5.79 5.94
CA SER A 600 22.36 -7.00 5.48
C SER A 600 23.26 -8.24 5.45
N TYR A 601 22.62 -9.42 5.55
CA TYR A 601 23.27 -10.72 5.36
C TYR A 601 22.30 -11.66 4.63
N LEU A 602 22.66 -12.05 3.41
CA LEU A 602 21.80 -12.81 2.50
C LEU A 602 22.43 -14.17 2.22
N ILE A 603 21.67 -15.26 2.50
CA ILE A 603 22.15 -16.63 2.32
C ILE A 603 21.12 -17.48 1.58
N GLU A 604 21.63 -18.40 0.77
CA GLU A 604 20.92 -19.53 0.17
C GLU A 604 21.24 -20.80 0.95
N VAL A 605 20.22 -21.56 1.33
CA VAL A 605 20.31 -22.81 2.10
C VAL A 605 19.64 -23.91 1.29
N LYS A 606 20.47 -24.86 0.78
CA LYS A 606 20.01 -25.89 -0.16
C LYS A 606 20.50 -27.30 0.20
#